data_5cd8a10e61b306f65ecd301e82a6978e
#
_entry.id   5cd8a10e61b306f65ecd301e82a6978e
#
_cell.length_a   1.000
_cell.length_b   1.000
_cell.length_c   1.000
_cell.angle_alpha   90.00
_cell.angle_beta   90.00
_cell.angle_gamma   90.00
#
_symmetry.space_group_name_H-M   'P 1'
#
loop_
_entity.id
_entity.type
_entity.pdbx_description
1 polymer ?
#
loop_
_entity_poly.entity_id
_entity_poly.type
_entity_poly.pdbx_seq_one_letter_code
_entity_poly.pdbx_strand_id
1 'polypeptide(L)'
;MPAELGFGALDDQLVLQCVLAYRGGDIFRTDFAGEFESAEDQTETFSALAANLRDVVAFLRDVAEIPHVRLLPYANVIPVLVRFVRLHGAPEGRAATLLRRWVWRGAVVGTRARGQSVADMRGQISAVQRPNPVAAAGALLERVPAHTRFTAELDKVHFNQAMAKINALCLLSAEPRDPATGTPVDIARLLDEGSPLRPIFDNSDLALVGTFANRVIAAPGPASTLRTELAKASPEVAESHLLDAKAQSLLAKPSPAAFLERRADTLTAAFERHVDRMAEWGARDGRSIADLMRTG
;
A
#
# COMPACT_ATOMS: atom_id res chain seq x y z
N MET A 1 18.18 -0.40 -6.46
CA MET A 1 17.88 -1.32 -5.33
C MET A 1 16.35 -1.59 -5.23
N PRO A 2 15.46 -0.81 -4.56
CA PRO A 2 14.02 -1.11 -4.60
C PRO A 2 13.44 -1.09 -6.01
N ALA A 3 13.93 -0.21 -6.89
CA ALA A 3 13.56 -0.17 -8.29
C ALA A 3 13.93 -1.47 -9.04
N GLU A 4 15.09 -2.04 -8.79
CA GLU A 4 15.52 -3.35 -9.38
C GLU A 4 14.64 -4.51 -8.92
N LEU A 5 13.92 -4.35 -7.79
CA LEU A 5 12.94 -5.29 -7.28
C LEU A 5 11.51 -5.03 -7.81
N GLY A 6 11.34 -4.08 -8.75
CA GLY A 6 10.03 -3.64 -9.25
C GLY A 6 9.19 -2.88 -8.24
N PHE A 7 9.81 -2.37 -7.14
CA PHE A 7 9.10 -1.62 -6.11
C PHE A 7 9.10 -0.10 -6.35
N GLY A 8 9.81 0.37 -7.38
CA GLY A 8 10.02 1.77 -7.70
C GLY A 8 11.19 2.40 -6.96
N ALA A 9 11.60 3.60 -7.38
CA ALA A 9 12.70 4.33 -6.77
C ALA A 9 12.26 5.05 -5.49
N LEU A 10 13.10 5.01 -4.46
CA LEU A 10 12.97 5.87 -3.27
C LEU A 10 13.63 7.22 -3.59
N ASP A 11 13.03 8.32 -3.12
CA ASP A 11 13.67 9.62 -3.19
C ASP A 11 14.86 9.72 -2.22
N ASP A 12 15.75 10.71 -2.48
CA ASP A 12 16.98 10.86 -1.71
C ASP A 12 16.75 11.10 -0.22
N GLN A 13 15.67 11.82 0.13
CA GLN A 13 15.31 12.08 1.52
C GLN A 13 14.90 10.78 2.24
N LEU A 14 14.12 9.95 1.57
CA LEU A 14 13.69 8.67 2.13
C LEU A 14 14.86 7.69 2.26
N VAL A 15 15.76 7.64 1.26
CA VAL A 15 17.00 6.85 1.33
C VAL A 15 17.82 7.26 2.54
N LEU A 16 17.98 8.55 2.75
CA LEU A 16 18.71 9.08 3.88
C LEU A 16 18.07 8.71 5.23
N GLN A 17 16.75 8.84 5.34
CA GLN A 17 16.02 8.40 6.53
C GLN A 17 16.22 6.89 6.78
N CYS A 18 16.30 6.08 5.72
CA CYS A 18 16.60 4.65 5.83
C CYS A 18 18.02 4.40 6.34
N VAL A 19 19.03 5.15 5.89
CA VAL A 19 20.40 5.07 6.40
C VAL A 19 20.44 5.38 7.90
N LEU A 20 19.82 6.48 8.30
CA LEU A 20 19.77 6.90 9.71
C LEU A 20 19.01 5.88 10.58
N ALA A 21 17.88 5.37 10.08
CA ALA A 21 17.12 4.33 10.78
C ALA A 21 17.93 3.04 10.92
N TYR A 22 18.65 2.63 9.87
CA TYR A 22 19.50 1.45 9.88
C TYR A 22 20.62 1.56 10.93
N ARG A 23 21.30 2.71 11.00
CA ARG A 23 22.36 2.99 11.97
C ARG A 23 21.85 3.26 13.39
N GLY A 24 20.56 3.53 13.55
CA GLY A 24 19.93 3.79 14.86
C GLY A 24 19.97 5.25 15.27
N GLY A 25 20.27 6.15 14.34
CA GLY A 25 20.26 7.60 14.54
C GLY A 25 18.84 8.21 14.49
N ASP A 26 18.78 9.53 14.74
CA ASP A 26 17.54 10.30 14.55
C ASP A 26 17.30 10.52 13.07
N ILE A 27 16.23 9.93 12.52
CA ILE A 27 15.85 10.00 11.10
C ILE A 27 15.53 11.42 10.59
N PHE A 28 15.42 12.40 11.48
CA PHE A 28 15.21 13.82 11.16
C PHE A 28 16.49 14.67 11.27
N ARG A 29 17.61 14.02 11.53
CA ARG A 29 18.90 14.70 11.54
C ARG A 29 19.23 15.22 10.13
N THR A 30 19.63 16.47 10.02
CA THR A 30 19.94 17.13 8.74
C THR A 30 21.43 17.18 8.44
N ASP A 31 22.28 16.96 9.44
CA ASP A 31 23.74 16.91 9.29
C ASP A 31 24.22 15.46 9.21
N PHE A 32 24.80 15.09 8.08
CA PHE A 32 25.33 13.75 7.80
C PHE A 32 26.86 13.72 7.69
N ALA A 33 27.52 14.87 7.78
CA ALA A 33 28.97 14.95 7.55
C ALA A 33 29.77 14.04 8.51
N GLY A 34 29.19 13.75 9.69
CA GLY A 34 29.80 12.84 10.68
C GLY A 34 29.09 11.48 10.82
N GLU A 35 28.25 11.07 9.86
CA GLU A 35 27.52 9.82 9.98
C GLU A 35 28.37 8.59 9.70
N PHE A 36 29.40 8.72 8.85
CA PHE A 36 30.30 7.64 8.48
C PHE A 36 31.72 7.93 9.02
N GLU A 37 32.33 6.90 9.61
CA GLU A 37 33.70 7.01 10.13
C GLU A 37 34.74 6.92 9.01
N SER A 38 34.42 6.21 7.91
CA SER A 38 35.29 6.03 6.76
C SER A 38 34.49 5.73 5.49
N ALA A 39 35.16 5.71 4.33
CA ALA A 39 34.57 5.28 3.06
C ALA A 39 34.19 3.78 3.09
N GLU A 40 34.95 2.97 3.81
CA GLU A 40 34.66 1.56 4.02
C GLU A 40 33.38 1.39 4.83
N ASP A 41 33.20 2.08 5.97
CA ASP A 41 31.97 2.09 6.79
C ASP A 41 30.76 2.52 5.95
N GLN A 42 30.93 3.54 5.12
CA GLN A 42 29.88 3.97 4.19
C GLN A 42 29.49 2.84 3.23
N THR A 43 30.46 2.20 2.58
CA THR A 43 30.23 1.13 1.60
C THR A 43 29.55 -0.09 2.25
N GLU A 44 30.00 -0.49 3.43
CA GLU A 44 29.42 -1.59 4.20
C GLU A 44 27.99 -1.28 4.61
N THR A 45 27.74 -0.05 5.11
CA THR A 45 26.40 0.39 5.51
C THR A 45 25.43 0.35 4.32
N PHE A 46 25.81 0.88 3.16
CA PHE A 46 24.94 0.85 1.98
C PHE A 46 24.70 -0.59 1.47
N SER A 47 25.71 -1.45 1.50
CA SER A 47 25.56 -2.85 1.12
C SER A 47 24.58 -3.59 2.06
N ALA A 48 24.74 -3.40 3.36
CA ALA A 48 23.88 -4.02 4.36
C ALA A 48 22.45 -3.45 4.36
N LEU A 49 22.29 -2.13 4.17
CA LEU A 49 20.98 -1.49 3.98
C LEU A 49 20.29 -2.01 2.72
N ALA A 50 21.06 -2.30 1.68
CA ALA A 50 20.53 -2.88 0.47
C ALA A 50 19.91 -4.27 0.69
N ALA A 51 20.55 -5.12 1.47
CA ALA A 51 19.99 -6.41 1.89
C ALA A 51 18.74 -6.24 2.75
N ASN A 52 18.80 -5.33 3.73
CA ASN A 52 17.69 -5.01 4.61
C ASN A 52 16.45 -4.50 3.84
N LEU A 53 16.66 -3.63 2.84
CA LEU A 53 15.57 -3.12 1.99
C LEU A 53 14.93 -4.22 1.13
N ARG A 54 15.63 -5.30 0.77
CA ARG A 54 15.00 -6.45 0.10
C ARG A 54 13.95 -7.10 0.99
N ASP A 55 14.27 -7.30 2.26
CA ASP A 55 13.33 -7.89 3.23
C ASP A 55 12.14 -6.97 3.50
N VAL A 56 12.38 -5.65 3.57
CA VAL A 56 11.32 -4.64 3.71
C VAL A 56 10.39 -4.66 2.49
N VAL A 57 10.94 -4.69 1.28
CA VAL A 57 10.15 -4.75 0.03
C VAL A 57 9.38 -6.07 -0.07
N ALA A 58 10.00 -7.19 0.27
CA ALA A 58 9.33 -8.49 0.29
C ALA A 58 8.14 -8.47 1.26
N PHE A 59 8.32 -7.96 2.47
CA PHE A 59 7.22 -7.81 3.43
C PHE A 59 6.10 -6.89 2.91
N LEU A 60 6.43 -5.73 2.35
CA LEU A 60 5.44 -4.79 1.84
C LEU A 60 4.64 -5.39 0.69
N ARG A 61 5.31 -6.06 -0.25
CA ARG A 61 4.67 -6.67 -1.41
C ARG A 61 3.88 -7.93 -1.06
N ASP A 62 4.49 -8.87 -0.34
CA ASP A 62 3.98 -10.23 -0.23
C ASP A 62 3.07 -10.40 1.00
N VAL A 63 3.21 -9.55 2.05
CA VAL A 63 2.41 -9.62 3.28
C VAL A 63 1.46 -8.44 3.41
N ALA A 64 1.93 -7.22 3.14
CA ALA A 64 1.10 -6.02 3.21
C ALA A 64 0.32 -5.74 1.91
N GLU A 65 0.55 -6.50 0.85
CA GLU A 65 -0.09 -6.37 -0.47
C GLU A 65 0.08 -4.96 -1.08
N ILE A 66 1.25 -4.34 -0.84
CA ILE A 66 1.62 -3.04 -1.39
C ILE A 66 2.77 -3.24 -2.39
N PRO A 67 2.47 -3.38 -3.68
CA PRO A 67 3.45 -3.85 -4.66
C PRO A 67 4.44 -2.77 -5.12
N HIS A 68 4.20 -1.47 -4.82
CA HIS A 68 5.02 -0.37 -5.34
C HIS A 68 5.01 0.83 -4.39
N VAL A 69 6.15 1.54 -4.27
CA VAL A 69 6.31 2.70 -3.36
C VAL A 69 5.32 3.83 -3.62
N ARG A 70 4.94 4.07 -4.88
CA ARG A 70 3.93 5.09 -5.24
C ARG A 70 2.54 4.80 -4.70
N LEU A 71 2.24 3.54 -4.37
CA LEU A 71 0.98 3.11 -3.75
C LEU A 71 1.05 3.07 -2.23
N LEU A 72 2.24 3.22 -1.64
CA LEU A 72 2.37 3.29 -0.20
C LEU A 72 1.70 4.57 0.33
N PRO A 73 0.65 4.47 1.17
CA PRO A 73 -0.08 5.64 1.65
C PRO A 73 0.83 6.66 2.35
N TYR A 74 1.79 6.18 3.14
CA TYR A 74 2.79 6.99 3.83
C TYR A 74 4.18 6.35 3.70
N ALA A 75 5.10 7.03 3.02
CA ALA A 75 6.45 6.50 2.73
C ALA A 75 7.31 6.31 3.99
N ASN A 76 7.04 7.05 5.07
CA ASN A 76 7.76 6.95 6.35
C ASN A 76 7.57 5.61 7.09
N VAL A 77 6.70 4.73 6.63
CA VAL A 77 6.65 3.32 7.06
C VAL A 77 7.98 2.61 6.76
N ILE A 78 8.65 2.95 5.63
CA ILE A 78 9.89 2.29 5.19
C ILE A 78 11.03 2.44 6.21
N PRO A 79 11.41 3.63 6.70
CA PRO A 79 12.45 3.75 7.72
C PRO A 79 12.16 2.98 9.01
N VAL A 80 10.89 2.91 9.42
CA VAL A 80 10.50 2.11 10.60
C VAL A 80 10.70 0.62 10.35
N LEU A 81 10.32 0.12 9.18
CA LEU A 81 10.55 -1.28 8.77
C LEU A 81 12.05 -1.58 8.60
N VAL A 82 12.83 -0.66 8.03
CA VAL A 82 14.30 -0.78 7.95
C VAL A 82 14.90 -0.97 9.34
N ARG A 83 14.48 -0.18 10.32
CA ARG A 83 14.92 -0.34 11.71
C ARG A 83 14.48 -1.68 12.31
N PHE A 84 13.24 -2.09 12.02
CA PHE A 84 12.72 -3.39 12.46
C PHE A 84 13.57 -4.54 11.91
N VAL A 85 13.78 -4.59 10.60
CA VAL A 85 14.57 -5.64 9.94
C VAL A 85 16.03 -5.64 10.42
N ARG A 86 16.61 -4.46 10.68
CA ARG A 86 17.97 -4.34 11.23
C ARG A 86 18.11 -5.00 12.59
N LEU A 87 17.09 -4.94 13.43
CA LEU A 87 17.13 -5.44 14.81
C LEU A 87 16.62 -6.88 14.94
N HIS A 88 15.70 -7.30 14.08
CA HIS A 88 14.93 -8.53 14.26
C HIS A 88 14.96 -9.47 13.05
N GLY A 89 15.57 -9.08 11.94
CA GLY A 89 15.49 -9.80 10.68
C GLY A 89 14.18 -9.60 9.93
N ALA A 90 14.00 -10.35 8.85
CA ALA A 90 12.79 -10.32 8.02
C ALA A 90 11.53 -10.57 8.87
N PRO A 91 10.44 -9.80 8.65
CA PRO A 91 9.19 -10.03 9.37
C PRO A 91 8.56 -11.38 9.00
N GLU A 92 8.34 -12.24 10.00
CA GLU A 92 7.76 -13.57 9.80
C GLU A 92 6.63 -13.86 10.81
N GLY A 93 5.75 -14.80 10.45
CA GLY A 93 4.73 -15.35 11.32
C GLY A 93 3.85 -14.28 11.99
N ARG A 94 3.79 -14.30 13.33
CA ARG A 94 2.97 -13.34 14.09
C ARG A 94 3.48 -11.91 13.96
N ALA A 95 4.79 -11.69 13.93
CA ALA A 95 5.34 -10.34 13.78
C ALA A 95 4.94 -9.72 12.44
N ALA A 96 5.00 -10.48 11.34
CA ALA A 96 4.55 -10.03 10.03
C ALA A 96 3.05 -9.69 10.03
N THR A 97 2.20 -10.50 10.67
CA THR A 97 0.76 -10.22 10.81
C THR A 97 0.50 -8.91 11.58
N LEU A 98 1.20 -8.68 12.70
CA LEU A 98 1.03 -7.45 13.50
C LEU A 98 1.53 -6.21 12.74
N LEU A 99 2.64 -6.33 12.00
CA LEU A 99 3.16 -5.25 11.16
C LEU A 99 2.22 -4.93 9.98
N ARG A 100 1.62 -5.93 9.33
CA ARG A 100 0.59 -5.71 8.30
C ARG A 100 -0.58 -4.90 8.86
N ARG A 101 -1.12 -5.28 10.04
CA ARG A 101 -2.18 -4.53 10.72
C ARG A 101 -1.74 -3.10 11.04
N TRP A 102 -0.51 -2.92 11.54
CA TRP A 102 0.04 -1.60 11.82
C TRP A 102 0.10 -0.72 10.57
N VAL A 103 0.60 -1.25 9.45
CA VAL A 103 0.66 -0.53 8.16
C VAL A 103 -0.74 -0.11 7.71
N TRP A 104 -1.69 -1.04 7.67
CA TRP A 104 -3.03 -0.76 7.16
C TRP A 104 -3.88 0.10 8.11
N ARG A 105 -3.83 -0.16 9.40
CA ARG A 105 -4.51 0.70 10.39
C ARG A 105 -3.94 2.11 10.38
N GLY A 106 -2.62 2.23 10.34
CA GLY A 106 -1.93 3.51 10.21
C GLY A 106 -2.30 4.25 8.93
N ALA A 107 -2.40 3.55 7.81
CA ALA A 107 -2.83 4.12 6.53
C ALA A 107 -4.24 4.73 6.62
N VAL A 108 -5.21 3.99 7.15
CA VAL A 108 -6.60 4.44 7.29
C VAL A 108 -6.72 5.61 8.27
N VAL A 109 -6.08 5.54 9.42
CA VAL A 109 -6.11 6.62 10.43
C VAL A 109 -5.46 7.88 9.88
N GLY A 110 -4.35 7.74 9.18
CA GLY A 110 -3.61 8.85 8.58
C GLY A 110 -4.42 9.61 7.53
N THR A 111 -5.39 9.00 6.85
CA THR A 111 -6.27 9.72 5.89
C THR A 111 -7.07 10.83 6.56
N ARG A 112 -7.33 10.72 7.86
CA ARG A 112 -8.09 11.68 8.66
C ARG A 112 -7.20 12.65 9.46
N ALA A 113 -5.92 12.33 9.60
CA ALA A 113 -4.96 13.14 10.32
C ALA A 113 -4.22 14.10 9.36
N ARG A 114 -3.75 15.24 9.89
CA ARG A 114 -2.92 16.19 9.12
C ARG A 114 -1.45 15.74 9.07
N GLY A 115 -1.19 14.48 8.65
CA GLY A 115 0.16 13.92 8.58
C GLY A 115 0.65 13.34 9.91
N GLN A 116 1.78 12.62 9.85
CA GLN A 116 2.46 12.11 11.04
C GLN A 116 3.45 13.16 11.55
N SER A 117 3.45 13.42 12.85
CA SER A 117 4.41 14.35 13.46
C SER A 117 5.80 13.73 13.58
N VAL A 118 6.82 14.58 13.70
CA VAL A 118 8.20 14.14 14.02
C VAL A 118 8.23 13.33 15.32
N ALA A 119 7.44 13.72 16.33
CA ALA A 119 7.33 13.01 17.58
C ALA A 119 6.73 11.60 17.42
N ASP A 120 5.72 11.44 16.54
CA ASP A 120 5.13 10.14 16.24
C ASP A 120 6.15 9.20 15.59
N MET A 121 6.92 9.72 14.63
CA MET A 121 7.96 8.93 13.94
C MET A 121 9.07 8.49 14.90
N ARG A 122 9.57 9.39 15.75
CA ARG A 122 10.55 9.04 16.80
C ARG A 122 9.98 7.98 17.73
N GLY A 123 8.70 8.11 18.11
CA GLY A 123 8.02 7.13 18.94
C GLY A 123 7.89 5.76 18.25
N GLN A 124 7.67 5.69 16.95
CA GLN A 124 7.64 4.44 16.18
C GLN A 124 9.03 3.79 16.11
N ILE A 125 10.08 4.55 15.80
CA ILE A 125 11.47 4.06 15.81
C ILE A 125 11.86 3.52 17.21
N SER A 126 11.46 4.19 18.28
CA SER A 126 11.68 3.72 19.64
C SER A 126 10.89 2.45 19.97
N ALA A 127 9.66 2.32 19.47
CA ALA A 127 8.83 1.14 19.68
C ALA A 127 9.46 -0.14 19.11
N VAL A 128 10.23 -0.03 18.02
CA VAL A 128 10.93 -1.17 17.39
C VAL A 128 12.06 -1.74 18.27
N GLN A 129 12.57 -0.99 19.25
CA GLN A 129 13.67 -1.41 20.13
C GLN A 129 13.23 -2.35 21.28
N ARG A 130 12.25 -3.22 21.04
CA ARG A 130 11.80 -4.25 21.98
C ARG A 130 12.66 -5.52 21.85
N PRO A 131 12.66 -6.41 22.88
CA PRO A 131 13.60 -7.53 22.92
C PRO A 131 13.38 -8.63 21.87
N ASN A 132 12.19 -8.67 21.26
CA ASN A 132 11.88 -9.66 20.23
C ASN A 132 10.92 -9.09 19.16
N PRO A 133 10.84 -9.70 17.97
CA PRO A 133 10.09 -9.17 16.84
C PRO A 133 8.58 -9.02 17.11
N VAL A 134 7.96 -9.95 17.87
CA VAL A 134 6.54 -9.90 18.19
C VAL A 134 6.24 -8.73 19.14
N ALA A 135 7.10 -8.51 20.14
CA ALA A 135 6.96 -7.38 21.06
C ALA A 135 7.17 -6.04 20.35
N ALA A 136 8.12 -5.96 19.41
CA ALA A 136 8.38 -4.78 18.61
C ALA A 136 7.19 -4.45 17.67
N ALA A 137 6.69 -5.43 16.94
CA ALA A 137 5.52 -5.29 16.09
C ALA A 137 4.25 -4.92 16.89
N GLY A 138 4.07 -5.53 18.07
CA GLY A 138 2.97 -5.21 19.00
C GLY A 138 3.05 -3.76 19.48
N ALA A 139 4.23 -3.30 19.89
CA ALA A 139 4.43 -1.93 20.34
C ALA A 139 4.20 -0.86 19.24
N LEU A 140 4.48 -1.20 17.97
CA LEU A 140 4.08 -0.37 16.83
C LEU A 140 2.57 -0.35 16.66
N LEU A 141 1.92 -1.51 16.76
CA LEU A 141 0.48 -1.64 16.58
C LEU A 141 -0.32 -0.93 17.69
N GLU A 142 0.17 -0.92 18.93
CA GLU A 142 -0.42 -0.17 20.06
C GLU A 142 -0.50 1.35 19.82
N ARG A 143 0.30 1.88 18.88
CA ARG A 143 0.31 3.31 18.52
C ARG A 143 -0.79 3.71 17.54
N VAL A 144 -1.51 2.75 17.00
CA VAL A 144 -2.65 2.99 16.09
C VAL A 144 -3.94 2.44 16.71
N PRO A 145 -5.09 3.08 16.49
CA PRO A 145 -6.36 2.61 17.02
C PRO A 145 -6.66 1.16 16.61
N ALA A 146 -7.08 0.35 17.58
CA ALA A 146 -7.48 -1.04 17.33
C ALA A 146 -8.82 -1.14 16.59
N HIS A 147 -9.67 -0.11 16.70
CA HIS A 147 -10.99 -0.06 16.10
C HIS A 147 -11.18 1.27 15.38
N THR A 148 -11.52 1.20 14.10
CA THR A 148 -12.04 2.32 13.33
C THR A 148 -12.92 1.79 12.21
N ARG A 149 -13.75 2.63 11.65
CA ARG A 149 -14.52 2.28 10.45
C ARG A 149 -13.84 2.92 9.25
N PHE A 150 -13.44 2.09 8.30
CA PHE A 150 -13.06 2.57 6.98
C PHE A 150 -14.32 2.84 6.16
N THR A 151 -14.32 3.96 5.45
CA THR A 151 -15.33 4.30 4.45
C THR A 151 -14.60 4.72 3.20
N ALA A 152 -14.88 4.06 2.09
CA ALA A 152 -14.24 4.36 0.83
C ALA A 152 -14.70 5.72 0.28
N GLU A 153 -13.76 6.60 -0.04
CA GLU A 153 -14.02 7.90 -0.69
C GLU A 153 -13.60 7.80 -2.16
N LEU A 154 -14.54 7.48 -3.05
CA LEU A 154 -14.26 7.21 -4.46
C LEU A 154 -13.89 8.44 -5.28
N ASP A 155 -14.12 9.65 -4.77
CA ASP A 155 -13.73 10.93 -5.39
C ASP A 155 -12.25 11.26 -5.25
N LYS A 156 -11.53 10.57 -4.40
CA LYS A 156 -10.08 10.74 -4.21
C LYS A 156 -9.30 9.89 -5.23
N VAL A 157 -8.96 10.46 -6.37
CA VAL A 157 -8.33 9.74 -7.50
C VAL A 157 -6.85 10.09 -7.72
N HIS A 158 -6.31 11.09 -7.02
CA HIS A 158 -4.93 11.54 -7.19
C HIS A 158 -3.98 10.88 -6.19
N PHE A 159 -2.89 10.28 -6.64
CA PHE A 159 -1.92 9.55 -5.81
C PHE A 159 -1.07 10.41 -4.87
N ASN A 160 -1.27 11.72 -4.83
CA ASN A 160 -0.80 12.58 -3.74
C ASN A 160 -1.68 12.44 -2.46
N GLN A 161 -2.82 11.77 -2.56
CA GLN A 161 -3.74 11.52 -1.45
C GLN A 161 -3.63 10.06 -1.00
N ALA A 162 -3.50 9.83 0.30
CA ALA A 162 -3.43 8.49 0.87
C ALA A 162 -4.66 7.63 0.54
N MET A 163 -5.86 8.24 0.55
CA MET A 163 -7.11 7.56 0.20
C MET A 163 -7.10 7.02 -1.24
N ALA A 164 -6.58 7.78 -2.21
CA ALA A 164 -6.47 7.33 -3.59
C ALA A 164 -5.54 6.11 -3.72
N LYS A 165 -4.46 6.08 -2.95
CA LYS A 165 -3.53 4.95 -2.92
C LYS A 165 -4.19 3.71 -2.30
N ILE A 166 -4.94 3.88 -1.20
CA ILE A 166 -5.73 2.80 -0.58
C ILE A 166 -6.75 2.26 -1.59
N ASN A 167 -7.52 3.11 -2.25
CA ASN A 167 -8.48 2.70 -3.27
C ASN A 167 -7.82 1.94 -4.43
N ALA A 168 -6.64 2.39 -4.88
CA ALA A 168 -5.90 1.69 -5.93
C ALA A 168 -5.38 0.32 -5.47
N LEU A 169 -4.92 0.18 -4.22
CA LEU A 169 -4.55 -1.11 -3.62
C LEU A 169 -5.76 -2.05 -3.57
N CYS A 170 -6.95 -1.52 -3.24
CA CYS A 170 -8.17 -2.31 -3.26
C CYS A 170 -8.57 -2.76 -4.68
N LEU A 171 -8.34 -1.95 -5.72
CA LEU A 171 -8.50 -2.41 -7.11
C LEU A 171 -7.50 -3.50 -7.47
N LEU A 172 -6.25 -3.37 -7.02
CA LEU A 172 -5.18 -4.35 -7.28
C LEU A 172 -5.45 -5.70 -6.62
N SER A 173 -6.15 -5.71 -5.49
CA SER A 173 -6.48 -6.96 -4.79
C SER A 173 -7.42 -7.88 -5.59
N ALA A 174 -8.02 -7.38 -6.65
CA ALA A 174 -8.80 -8.18 -7.61
C ALA A 174 -7.93 -8.77 -8.73
N GLU A 175 -6.60 -8.60 -8.67
CA GLU A 175 -5.64 -9.13 -9.66
C GLU A 175 -5.99 -8.76 -11.10
N PRO A 176 -6.03 -7.44 -11.43
CA PRO A 176 -6.54 -6.96 -12.72
C PRO A 176 -5.78 -7.58 -13.89
N ARG A 177 -6.54 -8.01 -14.90
CA ARG A 177 -6.05 -8.58 -16.16
C ARG A 177 -6.25 -7.61 -17.30
N ASP A 178 -5.38 -7.64 -18.28
CA ASP A 178 -5.54 -6.84 -19.49
C ASP A 178 -6.84 -7.23 -20.20
N PRO A 179 -7.76 -6.27 -20.48
CA PRO A 179 -9.07 -6.59 -21.03
C PRO A 179 -9.06 -7.19 -22.44
N ALA A 180 -8.01 -6.93 -23.23
CA ALA A 180 -7.88 -7.43 -24.59
C ALA A 180 -7.25 -8.84 -24.62
N THR A 181 -6.26 -9.10 -23.74
CA THR A 181 -5.46 -10.34 -23.80
C THR A 181 -5.78 -11.32 -22.68
N GLY A 182 -6.40 -10.86 -21.59
CA GLY A 182 -6.65 -11.66 -20.38
C GLY A 182 -5.40 -11.95 -19.54
N THR A 183 -4.24 -11.39 -19.90
CA THR A 183 -2.98 -11.58 -19.15
C THR A 183 -2.94 -10.69 -17.89
N PRO A 184 -2.25 -11.10 -16.81
CA PRO A 184 -2.06 -10.25 -15.65
C PRO A 184 -1.42 -8.90 -16.01
N VAL A 185 -1.88 -7.82 -15.42
CA VAL A 185 -1.33 -6.47 -15.63
C VAL A 185 0.00 -6.32 -14.89
N ASP A 186 1.05 -5.87 -15.58
CA ASP A 186 2.31 -5.47 -14.97
C ASP A 186 2.18 -4.10 -14.28
N ILE A 187 1.82 -4.13 -13.00
CA ILE A 187 1.55 -2.91 -12.22
C ILE A 187 2.81 -2.07 -11.97
N ALA A 188 3.97 -2.73 -11.79
CA ALA A 188 5.22 -2.02 -11.54
C ALA A 188 5.56 -1.15 -12.75
N ARG A 189 5.52 -1.75 -13.94
CA ARG A 189 5.73 -1.03 -15.20
C ARG A 189 4.74 0.11 -15.39
N LEU A 190 3.44 -0.11 -15.18
CA LEU A 190 2.45 0.94 -15.35
C LEU A 190 2.64 2.11 -14.39
N LEU A 191 3.08 1.84 -13.16
CA LEU A 191 3.38 2.89 -12.18
C LEU A 191 4.66 3.65 -12.51
N ASP A 192 5.68 2.99 -13.03
CA ASP A 192 6.91 3.65 -13.48
C ASP A 192 6.65 4.54 -14.71
N GLU A 193 5.82 4.10 -15.66
CA GLU A 193 5.45 4.84 -16.86
C GLU A 193 4.46 5.99 -16.61
N GLY A 194 3.69 5.99 -15.49
CA GLY A 194 2.72 7.03 -15.19
C GLY A 194 1.62 6.64 -14.20
N SER A 195 0.37 6.83 -14.56
CA SER A 195 -0.78 6.41 -13.77
C SER A 195 -1.38 5.11 -14.35
N PRO A 196 -1.57 4.07 -13.55
CA PRO A 196 -2.22 2.85 -13.99
C PRO A 196 -3.74 2.99 -14.09
N LEU A 197 -4.30 4.09 -13.53
CA LEU A 197 -5.74 4.31 -13.50
C LEU A 197 -6.23 4.88 -14.83
N ARG A 198 -7.05 4.12 -15.52
CA ARG A 198 -7.64 4.47 -16.80
C ARG A 198 -9.14 4.76 -16.68
N PRO A 199 -9.65 5.85 -17.30
CA PRO A 199 -11.09 6.08 -17.38
C PRO A 199 -11.73 5.10 -18.36
N ILE A 200 -12.93 4.63 -18.04
CA ILE A 200 -13.78 3.81 -18.91
C ILE A 200 -14.59 4.71 -19.84
N PHE A 201 -14.97 5.88 -19.35
CA PHE A 201 -15.71 6.90 -20.10
C PHE A 201 -14.89 8.19 -20.11
N ASP A 202 -14.76 8.78 -21.27
CA ASP A 202 -14.28 10.16 -21.44
C ASP A 202 -15.37 11.14 -20.97
N ASN A 203 -15.02 12.42 -20.95
CA ASN A 203 -15.85 13.51 -20.42
C ASN A 203 -17.37 13.28 -20.51
N SER A 204 -18.03 13.31 -19.35
CA SER A 204 -19.46 13.52 -19.23
C SER A 204 -19.70 14.45 -18.04
N ASP A 205 -20.80 15.18 -18.04
CA ASP A 205 -21.24 16.06 -16.94
C ASP A 205 -21.71 15.27 -15.70
N LEU A 206 -21.54 13.96 -15.68
CA LEU A 206 -21.92 13.10 -14.57
C LEU A 206 -20.88 13.17 -13.44
N ALA A 207 -21.33 13.41 -12.23
CA ALA A 207 -20.49 13.57 -11.04
C ALA A 207 -19.55 12.36 -10.80
N LEU A 208 -20.00 11.15 -11.10
CA LEU A 208 -19.22 9.93 -10.87
C LEU A 208 -18.10 9.68 -11.91
N VAL A 209 -18.05 10.41 -13.02
CA VAL A 209 -17.00 10.27 -14.04
C VAL A 209 -15.61 10.66 -13.48
N GLY A 210 -15.56 11.62 -12.57
CA GLY A 210 -14.33 12.01 -11.86
C GLY A 210 -13.89 11.08 -10.73
N THR A 211 -14.58 9.96 -10.50
CA THR A 211 -14.36 9.08 -9.36
C THR A 211 -13.73 7.74 -9.75
N PHE A 212 -13.37 6.93 -8.74
CA PHE A 212 -12.93 5.54 -8.96
C PHE A 212 -14.00 4.67 -9.65
N ALA A 213 -15.28 5.02 -9.58
CA ALA A 213 -16.32 4.30 -10.32
C ALA A 213 -16.06 4.28 -11.85
N ASN A 214 -15.35 5.29 -12.35
CA ASN A 214 -14.95 5.39 -13.75
C ASN A 214 -13.49 4.95 -14.01
N ARG A 215 -12.84 4.30 -13.06
CA ARG A 215 -11.41 3.93 -13.19
C ARG A 215 -11.21 2.43 -13.12
N VAL A 216 -10.32 1.92 -13.97
CA VAL A 216 -9.75 0.58 -13.89
C VAL A 216 -8.24 0.64 -14.00
N ILE A 217 -7.57 -0.42 -13.62
CA ILE A 217 -6.13 -0.58 -13.82
C ILE A 217 -5.92 -1.24 -15.18
N ALA A 218 -5.34 -0.52 -16.11
CA ALA A 218 -5.06 -1.01 -17.46
C ALA A 218 -3.95 -0.21 -18.13
N ALA A 219 -3.36 -0.79 -19.18
CA ALA A 219 -2.34 -0.13 -20.00
C ALA A 219 -2.90 1.13 -20.71
N PRO A 220 -2.07 2.12 -21.06
CA PRO A 220 -2.48 3.33 -21.76
C PRO A 220 -3.19 3.05 -23.11
N GLY A 221 -4.22 3.83 -23.46
CA GLY A 221 -4.99 3.72 -24.70
C GLY A 221 -6.33 4.48 -24.64
N PRO A 222 -7.13 4.58 -25.72
CA PRO A 222 -8.42 5.28 -25.73
C PRO A 222 -9.45 4.67 -24.79
N ALA A 223 -10.28 5.49 -24.12
CA ALA A 223 -11.33 5.00 -23.22
C ALA A 223 -12.43 4.22 -23.98
N SER A 224 -12.74 4.61 -25.21
CA SER A 224 -13.70 3.89 -26.06
C SER A 224 -13.27 2.45 -26.38
N THR A 225 -11.98 2.24 -26.62
CA THR A 225 -11.39 0.90 -26.82
C THR A 225 -11.50 0.08 -25.55
N LEU A 226 -11.01 0.62 -24.42
CA LEU A 226 -11.08 -0.04 -23.12
C LEU A 226 -12.51 -0.44 -22.74
N ARG A 227 -13.48 0.45 -22.93
CA ARG A 227 -14.90 0.15 -22.68
C ARG A 227 -15.41 -1.00 -23.53
N THR A 228 -15.03 -1.02 -24.81
CA THR A 228 -15.44 -2.09 -25.75
C THR A 228 -14.83 -3.44 -25.37
N GLU A 229 -13.57 -3.46 -24.96
CA GLU A 229 -12.87 -4.65 -24.50
C GLU A 229 -13.48 -5.18 -23.22
N LEU A 230 -13.70 -4.34 -22.21
CA LEU A 230 -14.37 -4.71 -20.95
C LEU A 230 -15.80 -5.24 -21.17
N ALA A 231 -16.55 -4.65 -22.12
CA ALA A 231 -17.90 -5.13 -22.44
C ALA A 231 -17.93 -6.53 -23.05
N LYS A 232 -16.83 -6.94 -23.70
CA LYS A 232 -16.68 -8.25 -24.37
C LYS A 232 -15.78 -9.22 -23.60
N ALA A 233 -15.18 -8.78 -22.52
CA ALA A 233 -14.24 -9.58 -21.74
C ALA A 233 -14.91 -10.85 -21.18
N SER A 234 -14.10 -11.88 -20.95
CA SER A 234 -14.58 -13.08 -20.25
C SER A 234 -15.03 -12.72 -18.82
N PRO A 235 -15.89 -13.52 -18.19
CA PRO A 235 -16.29 -13.28 -16.79
C PRO A 235 -15.10 -13.13 -15.84
N GLU A 236 -14.06 -13.95 -15.99
CA GLU A 236 -12.85 -13.88 -15.17
C GLU A 236 -12.14 -12.53 -15.33
N VAL A 237 -11.99 -12.01 -16.53
CA VAL A 237 -11.39 -10.69 -16.79
C VAL A 237 -12.28 -9.57 -16.26
N ALA A 238 -13.60 -9.66 -16.45
CA ALA A 238 -14.53 -8.66 -15.92
C ALA A 238 -14.48 -8.62 -14.39
N GLU A 239 -14.48 -9.76 -13.71
CA GLU A 239 -14.38 -9.88 -12.25
C GLU A 239 -13.07 -9.32 -11.72
N SER A 240 -11.95 -9.49 -12.44
CA SER A 240 -10.65 -8.89 -12.07
C SER A 240 -10.65 -7.35 -12.08
N HIS A 241 -11.66 -6.75 -12.71
CA HIS A 241 -11.94 -5.31 -12.66
C HIS A 241 -13.13 -4.95 -11.77
N LEU A 242 -13.60 -5.87 -10.93
CA LEU A 242 -14.78 -5.71 -10.09
C LEU A 242 -16.04 -5.36 -10.89
N LEU A 243 -16.22 -6.01 -12.03
CA LEU A 243 -17.39 -5.91 -12.89
C LEU A 243 -18.19 -7.21 -12.83
N ASP A 244 -19.40 -7.17 -12.30
CA ASP A 244 -20.33 -8.27 -12.44
C ASP A 244 -21.01 -8.28 -13.81
N ALA A 245 -21.71 -9.37 -14.16
CA ALA A 245 -22.38 -9.51 -15.47
C ALA A 245 -23.37 -8.36 -15.77
N LYS A 246 -24.03 -7.79 -14.74
CA LYS A 246 -24.94 -6.66 -14.94
C LYS A 246 -24.18 -5.37 -15.23
N ALA A 247 -23.09 -5.10 -14.48
CA ALA A 247 -22.23 -3.96 -14.77
C ALA A 247 -21.65 -4.07 -16.20
N GLN A 248 -21.16 -5.25 -16.58
CA GLN A 248 -20.64 -5.51 -17.93
C GLN A 248 -21.68 -5.24 -19.00
N SER A 249 -22.93 -5.68 -18.81
CA SER A 249 -24.04 -5.41 -19.77
C SER A 249 -24.38 -3.91 -19.90
N LEU A 250 -24.14 -3.12 -18.85
CA LEU A 250 -24.36 -1.68 -18.85
C LEU A 250 -23.29 -0.91 -19.64
N LEU A 251 -22.09 -1.47 -19.83
CA LEU A 251 -21.04 -0.84 -20.65
C LEU A 251 -21.45 -0.64 -22.11
N ALA A 252 -22.31 -1.50 -22.63
CA ALA A 252 -22.85 -1.39 -23.99
C ALA A 252 -23.98 -0.33 -24.13
N LYS A 253 -24.49 0.20 -23.01
CA LYS A 253 -25.57 1.20 -23.02
C LYS A 253 -25.03 2.59 -23.37
N PRO A 254 -25.83 3.46 -24.02
CA PRO A 254 -25.40 4.80 -24.39
C PRO A 254 -25.18 5.71 -23.16
N SER A 255 -25.93 5.51 -22.07
CA SER A 255 -25.80 6.31 -20.84
C SER A 255 -24.89 5.62 -19.83
N PRO A 256 -23.82 6.28 -19.34
CA PRO A 256 -22.91 5.71 -18.34
C PRO A 256 -23.48 5.73 -16.92
N ALA A 257 -24.55 6.48 -16.63
CA ALA A 257 -25.03 6.75 -15.26
C ALA A 257 -25.29 5.45 -14.48
N ALA A 258 -26.13 4.56 -15.00
CA ALA A 258 -26.49 3.32 -14.33
C ALA A 258 -25.28 2.38 -14.12
N PHE A 259 -24.30 2.42 -15.02
CA PHE A 259 -23.05 1.70 -14.87
C PHE A 259 -22.24 2.27 -13.70
N LEU A 260 -22.04 3.58 -13.69
CA LEU A 260 -21.21 4.27 -12.69
C LEU A 260 -21.80 4.15 -11.28
N GLU A 261 -23.13 4.28 -11.14
CA GLU A 261 -23.83 4.08 -9.86
C GLU A 261 -23.61 2.65 -9.34
N ARG A 262 -23.92 1.64 -10.18
CA ARG A 262 -23.72 0.24 -9.77
C ARG A 262 -22.28 -0.06 -9.41
N ARG A 263 -21.34 0.45 -10.20
CA ARG A 263 -19.92 0.23 -9.95
C ARG A 263 -19.47 0.93 -8.66
N ALA A 264 -19.97 2.13 -8.37
CA ALA A 264 -19.68 2.83 -7.13
C ALA A 264 -20.06 1.98 -5.91
N ASP A 265 -21.27 1.39 -5.90
CA ASP A 265 -21.72 0.51 -4.82
C ASP A 265 -20.83 -0.73 -4.71
N THR A 266 -20.51 -1.36 -5.83
CA THR A 266 -19.65 -2.56 -5.88
C THR A 266 -18.26 -2.26 -5.35
N LEU A 267 -17.65 -1.16 -5.78
CA LEU A 267 -16.31 -0.74 -5.34
C LEU A 267 -16.30 -0.38 -3.86
N THR A 268 -17.28 0.36 -3.36
CA THR A 268 -17.38 0.73 -1.95
C THR A 268 -17.37 -0.52 -1.08
N ALA A 269 -18.26 -1.48 -1.38
CA ALA A 269 -18.33 -2.73 -0.64
C ALA A 269 -17.05 -3.58 -0.75
N ALA A 270 -16.42 -3.61 -1.93
CA ALA A 270 -15.18 -4.37 -2.14
C ALA A 270 -13.99 -3.75 -1.39
N PHE A 271 -13.87 -2.42 -1.41
CA PHE A 271 -12.79 -1.69 -0.76
C PHE A 271 -12.90 -1.78 0.77
N GLU A 272 -14.09 -1.63 1.33
CA GLU A 272 -14.33 -1.79 2.77
C GLU A 272 -13.93 -3.21 3.22
N ARG A 273 -14.36 -4.25 2.51
CA ARG A 273 -13.97 -5.64 2.82
C ARG A 273 -12.47 -5.88 2.72
N HIS A 274 -11.80 -5.33 1.71
CA HIS A 274 -10.36 -5.51 1.55
C HIS A 274 -9.59 -4.85 2.71
N VAL A 275 -9.92 -3.60 3.03
CA VAL A 275 -9.29 -2.87 4.14
C VAL A 275 -9.55 -3.57 5.47
N ASP A 276 -10.78 -4.07 5.73
CA ASP A 276 -11.12 -4.81 6.94
C ASP A 276 -10.29 -6.09 7.05
N ARG A 277 -10.10 -6.82 5.94
CA ARG A 277 -9.24 -8.02 5.88
C ARG A 277 -7.78 -7.71 6.19
N MET A 278 -7.26 -6.59 5.69
CA MET A 278 -5.84 -6.23 5.88
C MET A 278 -5.56 -5.64 7.25
N ALA A 279 -6.47 -4.80 7.76
CA ALA A 279 -6.36 -4.14 9.05
C ALA A 279 -6.77 -5.06 10.23
N GLU A 280 -7.64 -6.05 9.97
CA GLU A 280 -8.21 -6.95 10.97
C GLU A 280 -8.65 -6.19 12.24
N TRP A 281 -9.58 -5.24 12.06
CA TRP A 281 -10.11 -4.44 13.16
C TRP A 281 -10.69 -5.32 14.25
N GLY A 282 -10.41 -4.99 15.52
CA GLY A 282 -10.91 -5.76 16.68
C GLY A 282 -10.24 -7.11 16.92
N ALA A 283 -9.24 -7.48 16.11
CA ALA A 283 -8.47 -8.68 16.40
C ALA A 283 -7.72 -8.52 17.73
N ARG A 284 -7.56 -9.64 18.47
CA ARG A 284 -6.75 -9.68 19.70
C ARG A 284 -5.28 -9.54 19.33
N ASP A 285 -4.74 -8.32 19.49
CA ASP A 285 -3.35 -7.99 19.17
C ASP A 285 -2.38 -8.33 20.32
N GLY A 286 -2.90 -8.55 21.55
CA GLY A 286 -2.12 -8.91 22.74
C GLY A 286 -1.38 -10.24 22.62
N ARG A 287 -0.46 -10.51 23.56
CA ARG A 287 0.23 -11.79 23.67
C ARG A 287 -0.78 -12.93 23.77
N SER A 288 -0.53 -14.03 23.05
CA SER A 288 -1.34 -15.22 23.24
C SER A 288 -1.11 -15.78 24.67
N ILE A 289 -2.12 -16.47 25.22
CA ILE A 289 -1.97 -17.15 26.52
C ILE A 289 -0.75 -18.08 26.49
N ALA A 290 -0.48 -18.76 25.37
CA ALA A 290 0.68 -19.62 25.18
C ALA A 290 2.02 -18.86 25.25
N ASP A 291 2.07 -17.58 24.80
CA ASP A 291 3.28 -16.75 24.88
C ASP A 291 3.48 -16.23 26.32
N LEU A 292 2.41 -15.97 27.04
CA LEU A 292 2.47 -15.58 28.47
C LEU A 292 2.95 -16.75 29.34
N MET A 293 2.55 -17.96 29.03
CA MET A 293 2.96 -19.18 29.78
C MET A 293 4.41 -19.60 29.50
N ARG A 294 5.04 -19.14 28.40
CA ARG A 294 6.46 -19.43 28.08
C ARG A 294 7.45 -18.46 28.71
N THR A 295 6.99 -17.33 29.24
CA THR A 295 7.82 -16.27 29.83
C THR A 295 7.70 -16.17 31.35
N GLY A 296 6.94 -17.03 32.00
CA GLY A 296 6.91 -17.28 33.45
C GLY A 296 7.68 -18.54 33.75
#